data_cee9be7d2d56b1c89f4670ed7b89057c
#
_entry.id   cee9be7d2d56b1c89f4670ed7b89057c
#
_cell.length_a   1.000
_cell.length_b   1.000
_cell.length_c   1.000
_cell.angle_alpha   90.00
_cell.angle_beta   90.00
_cell.angle_gamma   90.00
#
_symmetry.space_group_name_H-M   'P 1'
#
loop_
_entity.id
_entity.type
_entity.pdbx_description
1 polymer ?
#
loop_
_entity_poly.entity_id
_entity_poly.type
_entity_poly.pdbx_seq_one_letter_code
_entity_poly.pdbx_strand_id
1 'polypeptide(L)'
;MHEIEFRRALASDAEAILAVMSAAFDRPPGSDRYERDRRTLTQDIDAHWVLVRSGAIVGALHVFVEEMQVGRAVIAKTDIGEVCIAPHCQGEGLGTVLMEKVVEQLKSDGYYLSRLGGYRPFYERFGWVPFPRGSIDFVLQGLTSRGGFTDPVRFLERPEEKAYIRWYEGRRDADACVALWRAFNEGRTGAAPARSFGAGSGNRWRVVYEKDGAVRAYVFASPNGPPHTRQSPAVSISDAACDPKDGQPLEAALRYVLRQAAIVGAESVKARLPLDPALYDIYREASCGFIPTLWQSSEGGNMMQVLSLRGLLEAIECELAARLQAAQHAPGAVDLCVRSESVRLAWDGAELALLEGDKGGVHIGQDGLMKMVLGLAPVEQVAQADGAEAALLRAVFPVQGTATGIWG
;
A
#
# COMPACT_ATOMS: atom_id res chain seq x y z
N MET A 1 -19.35 33.03 -18.67
CA MET A 1 -18.72 31.79 -18.05
C MET A 1 -19.71 31.32 -17.02
N HIS A 2 -20.12 30.05 -17.07
CA HIS A 2 -20.93 29.47 -16.00
C HIS A 2 -20.08 29.41 -14.75
N GLU A 3 -20.61 29.83 -13.61
CA GLU A 3 -19.94 29.76 -12.31
C GLU A 3 -19.68 28.29 -11.97
N ILE A 4 -18.42 27.97 -11.67
CA ILE A 4 -17.98 26.63 -11.25
C ILE A 4 -17.63 26.72 -9.79
N GLU A 5 -18.32 25.95 -8.97
CA GLU A 5 -18.08 25.80 -7.52
C GLU A 5 -17.41 24.46 -7.25
N PHE A 6 -16.36 24.47 -6.42
CA PHE A 6 -15.74 23.25 -5.87
C PHE A 6 -15.96 23.26 -4.36
N ARG A 7 -16.57 22.21 -3.83
CA ARG A 7 -16.90 22.10 -2.41
C ARG A 7 -16.99 20.65 -1.93
N ARG A 8 -17.00 20.45 -0.63
CA ARG A 8 -17.36 19.16 -0.03
C ARG A 8 -18.80 18.81 -0.37
N ALA A 9 -19.07 17.52 -0.50
CA ALA A 9 -20.40 17.01 -0.74
C ALA A 9 -21.28 17.18 0.51
N LEU A 10 -22.57 17.40 0.28
CA LEU A 10 -23.61 17.44 1.31
C LEU A 10 -24.41 16.13 1.25
N ALA A 11 -25.09 15.77 2.32
CA ALA A 11 -25.96 14.58 2.34
C ALA A 11 -26.99 14.58 1.21
N SER A 12 -27.51 15.77 0.83
CA SER A 12 -28.42 15.95 -0.30
C SER A 12 -27.82 15.68 -1.67
N ASP A 13 -26.49 15.64 -1.79
CA ASP A 13 -25.79 15.44 -3.06
C ASP A 13 -25.63 13.95 -3.43
N ALA A 14 -25.86 13.03 -2.49
CA ALA A 14 -25.53 11.62 -2.63
C ALA A 14 -26.11 10.98 -3.91
N GLU A 15 -27.38 11.21 -4.21
CA GLU A 15 -28.02 10.65 -5.40
C GLU A 15 -27.45 11.25 -6.69
N ALA A 16 -27.13 12.56 -6.69
CA ALA A 16 -26.55 13.21 -7.85
C ALA A 16 -25.11 12.74 -8.10
N ILE A 17 -24.31 12.57 -7.04
CA ILE A 17 -22.95 11.98 -7.13
C ILE A 17 -23.03 10.56 -7.66
N LEU A 18 -23.93 9.73 -7.11
CA LEU A 18 -24.11 8.34 -7.55
C LEU A 18 -24.50 8.25 -9.03
N ALA A 19 -25.36 9.16 -9.49
CA ALA A 19 -25.75 9.23 -10.89
C ALA A 19 -24.55 9.58 -11.81
N VAL A 20 -23.71 10.56 -11.41
CA VAL A 20 -22.48 10.91 -12.15
C VAL A 20 -21.49 9.75 -12.17
N MET A 21 -21.25 9.10 -11.03
CA MET A 21 -20.36 7.94 -10.92
C MET A 21 -20.86 6.76 -11.77
N SER A 22 -22.15 6.43 -11.66
CA SER A 22 -22.79 5.36 -12.44
C SER A 22 -22.60 5.57 -13.94
N ALA A 23 -22.86 6.78 -14.42
CA ALA A 23 -22.73 7.12 -15.84
C ALA A 23 -21.28 7.18 -16.32
N ALA A 24 -20.36 7.70 -15.49
CA ALA A 24 -18.95 7.85 -15.87
C ALA A 24 -18.19 6.52 -15.89
N PHE A 25 -18.57 5.58 -15.02
CA PHE A 25 -17.87 4.29 -14.87
C PHE A 25 -18.63 3.08 -15.43
N ASP A 26 -19.76 3.31 -16.10
CA ASP A 26 -20.63 2.26 -16.61
C ASP A 26 -21.02 1.23 -15.51
N ARG A 27 -21.56 1.75 -14.41
CA ARG A 27 -22.01 0.97 -13.25
C ARG A 27 -23.53 1.06 -13.13
N PRO A 28 -24.29 0.22 -13.83
CA PRO A 28 -25.75 0.36 -13.86
C PRO A 28 -26.38 0.08 -12.50
N PRO A 29 -27.53 0.73 -12.19
CA PRO A 29 -28.30 0.45 -10.99
C PRO A 29 -28.56 -1.05 -10.81
N GLY A 30 -28.41 -1.53 -9.57
CA GLY A 30 -28.57 -2.95 -9.21
C GLY A 30 -27.33 -3.81 -9.44
N SER A 31 -26.25 -3.28 -10.04
CA SER A 31 -24.97 -3.99 -10.05
C SER A 31 -24.30 -3.96 -8.67
N ASP A 32 -23.51 -4.99 -8.34
CA ASP A 32 -22.78 -5.06 -7.06
C ASP A 32 -21.91 -3.82 -6.82
N ARG A 33 -21.37 -3.26 -7.89
CA ARG A 33 -20.51 -2.07 -7.83
C ARG A 33 -21.31 -0.83 -7.51
N TYR A 34 -22.45 -0.63 -8.17
CA TYR A 34 -23.38 0.46 -7.91
C TYR A 34 -23.86 0.44 -6.44
N GLU A 35 -24.28 -0.73 -5.93
CA GLU A 35 -24.73 -0.88 -4.56
C GLU A 35 -23.62 -0.66 -3.52
N ARG A 36 -22.39 -0.94 -3.88
CA ARG A 36 -21.23 -0.61 -3.06
C ARG A 36 -21.00 0.89 -3.01
N ASP A 37 -20.99 1.55 -4.17
CA ASP A 37 -20.80 3.00 -4.27
C ASP A 37 -21.89 3.74 -3.50
N ARG A 38 -23.16 3.32 -3.61
CA ARG A 38 -24.26 3.87 -2.84
C ARG A 38 -24.05 3.75 -1.32
N ARG A 39 -23.60 2.59 -0.86
CA ARG A 39 -23.28 2.41 0.57
C ARG A 39 -22.13 3.29 1.04
N THR A 40 -21.06 3.39 0.25
CA THR A 40 -19.93 4.25 0.57
C THR A 40 -20.35 5.71 0.65
N LEU A 41 -21.12 6.21 -0.31
CA LEU A 41 -21.67 7.56 -0.27
C LEU A 41 -22.53 7.82 0.97
N THR A 42 -23.36 6.84 1.38
CA THR A 42 -24.20 6.98 2.57
C THR A 42 -23.38 7.01 3.86
N GLN A 43 -22.26 6.29 3.91
CA GLN A 43 -21.43 6.15 5.12
C GLN A 43 -20.36 7.24 5.26
N ASP A 44 -19.89 7.79 4.14
CA ASP A 44 -18.72 8.66 4.09
C ASP A 44 -18.89 9.82 3.08
N ILE A 45 -20.05 10.45 3.11
CA ILE A 45 -20.38 11.56 2.19
C ILE A 45 -19.42 12.73 2.35
N ASP A 46 -18.96 13.02 3.57
CA ASP A 46 -18.06 14.14 3.88
C ASP A 46 -16.66 13.99 3.28
N ALA A 47 -16.26 12.77 2.91
CA ALA A 47 -15.02 12.49 2.21
C ALA A 47 -15.13 12.72 0.69
N HIS A 48 -16.33 13.00 0.18
CA HIS A 48 -16.53 13.31 -1.23
C HIS A 48 -16.46 14.81 -1.50
N TRP A 49 -15.92 15.14 -2.67
CA TRP A 49 -15.84 16.50 -3.19
C TRP A 49 -16.53 16.57 -4.53
N VAL A 50 -17.20 17.67 -4.77
CA VAL A 50 -18.01 17.87 -5.99
C VAL A 50 -17.61 19.12 -6.72
N LEU A 51 -17.74 19.05 -8.04
CA LEU A 51 -17.69 20.19 -8.95
C LEU A 51 -19.12 20.48 -9.40
N VAL A 52 -19.60 21.68 -9.07
CA VAL A 52 -20.96 22.13 -9.39
C VAL A 52 -20.89 23.18 -10.48
N ARG A 53 -21.73 23.05 -11.50
CA ARG A 53 -21.88 24.02 -12.58
C ARG A 53 -23.35 24.32 -12.78
N SER A 54 -23.72 25.59 -12.67
CA SER A 54 -25.11 26.04 -12.82
C SER A 54 -26.10 25.29 -11.90
N GLY A 55 -25.66 24.98 -10.67
CA GLY A 55 -26.47 24.27 -9.68
C GLY A 55 -26.54 22.75 -9.85
N ALA A 56 -25.92 22.17 -10.89
CA ALA A 56 -25.86 20.74 -11.10
C ALA A 56 -24.46 20.18 -10.80
N ILE A 57 -24.38 19.02 -10.18
CA ILE A 57 -23.12 18.29 -9.96
C ILE A 57 -22.68 17.71 -11.32
N VAL A 58 -21.50 18.15 -11.78
CA VAL A 58 -20.90 17.74 -13.05
C VAL A 58 -19.63 16.91 -12.87
N GLY A 59 -19.09 16.85 -11.66
CA GLY A 59 -17.94 16.03 -11.33
C GLY A 59 -17.90 15.71 -9.86
N ALA A 60 -17.23 14.62 -9.52
CA ALA A 60 -17.00 14.18 -8.15
C ALA A 60 -15.69 13.42 -7.99
N LEU A 61 -15.18 13.37 -6.78
CA LEU A 61 -14.11 12.49 -6.36
C LEU A 61 -14.26 12.16 -4.87
N HIS A 62 -13.61 11.08 -4.46
CA HIS A 62 -13.53 10.65 -3.07
C HIS A 62 -12.11 10.85 -2.56
N VAL A 63 -11.95 11.49 -1.41
CA VAL A 63 -10.67 11.64 -0.69
C VAL A 63 -10.84 10.99 0.67
N PHE A 64 -10.08 9.95 0.91
CA PHE A 64 -10.04 9.32 2.23
C PHE A 64 -8.63 9.33 2.78
N VAL A 65 -8.52 9.39 4.09
CA VAL A 65 -7.25 9.46 4.81
C VAL A 65 -6.93 8.08 5.35
N GLU A 66 -5.74 7.61 5.05
CA GLU A 66 -5.20 6.38 5.60
C GLU A 66 -3.89 6.65 6.33
N GLU A 67 -3.66 5.90 7.38
CA GLU A 67 -2.40 5.94 8.12
C GLU A 67 -1.45 4.85 7.65
N MET A 68 -0.15 5.17 7.64
CA MET A 68 0.89 4.19 7.38
C MET A 68 2.10 4.42 8.28
N GLN A 69 2.83 3.35 8.57
CA GLN A 69 4.08 3.42 9.32
C GLN A 69 5.27 3.75 8.41
N VAL A 70 6.18 4.56 8.93
CA VAL A 70 7.54 4.71 8.44
C VAL A 70 8.45 4.42 9.63
N GLY A 71 8.99 3.21 9.70
CA GLY A 71 9.57 2.71 10.93
C GLY A 71 8.53 2.74 12.06
N ARG A 72 8.78 3.47 13.13
CA ARG A 72 7.86 3.66 14.26
C ARG A 72 6.97 4.90 14.15
N ALA A 73 7.29 5.80 13.22
CA ALA A 73 6.43 6.94 12.95
C ALA A 73 5.14 6.51 12.22
N VAL A 74 4.02 7.11 12.59
CA VAL A 74 2.74 6.93 11.89
C VAL A 74 2.45 8.21 11.12
N ILE A 75 2.28 8.08 9.82
CA ILE A 75 2.00 9.22 8.94
C ILE A 75 0.64 9.07 8.27
N ALA A 76 -0.04 10.19 8.07
CA ALA A 76 -1.27 10.25 7.30
C ALA A 76 -0.95 10.44 5.80
N LYS A 77 -1.69 9.73 4.96
CA LYS A 77 -1.71 9.96 3.51
C LYS A 77 -3.15 10.10 3.04
N THR A 78 -3.38 10.90 2.01
CA THR A 78 -4.67 10.95 1.34
C THR A 78 -4.68 10.01 0.15
N ASP A 79 -5.76 9.24 0.01
CA ASP A 79 -6.02 8.45 -1.18
C ASP A 79 -7.18 9.08 -1.97
N ILE A 80 -6.97 9.30 -3.26
CA ILE A 80 -7.99 9.85 -4.15
C ILE A 80 -8.55 8.72 -5.01
N GLY A 81 -9.85 8.57 -4.95
CA GLY A 81 -10.59 7.59 -5.74
C GLY A 81 -11.82 8.18 -6.40
N GLU A 82 -12.45 7.39 -7.25
CA GLU A 82 -13.74 7.68 -7.89
C GLU A 82 -13.78 9.03 -8.62
N VAL A 83 -12.64 9.48 -9.19
CA VAL A 83 -12.56 10.75 -9.95
C VAL A 83 -13.39 10.61 -11.21
N CYS A 84 -14.46 11.38 -11.32
CA CYS A 84 -15.36 11.31 -12.45
C CYS A 84 -15.91 12.68 -12.86
N ILE A 85 -16.22 12.78 -14.16
CA ILE A 85 -16.94 13.91 -14.77
C ILE A 85 -18.13 13.33 -15.52
N ALA A 86 -19.29 13.97 -15.40
CA ALA A 86 -20.51 13.58 -16.11
C ALA A 86 -20.23 13.45 -17.63
N PRO A 87 -20.64 12.35 -18.30
CA PRO A 87 -20.26 12.07 -19.69
C PRO A 87 -20.52 13.23 -20.66
N HIS A 88 -21.65 13.91 -20.50
CA HIS A 88 -22.03 15.06 -21.34
C HIS A 88 -21.21 16.34 -21.08
N CYS A 89 -20.34 16.32 -20.05
CA CYS A 89 -19.45 17.44 -19.69
C CYS A 89 -17.97 17.07 -19.86
N GLN A 90 -17.67 15.87 -20.35
CA GLN A 90 -16.30 15.47 -20.64
C GLN A 90 -15.74 16.24 -21.84
N GLY A 91 -14.41 16.38 -21.88
CA GLY A 91 -13.75 17.16 -22.95
C GLY A 91 -13.73 18.68 -22.75
N GLU A 92 -14.44 19.21 -21.75
CA GLU A 92 -14.52 20.65 -21.46
C GLU A 92 -13.46 21.15 -20.44
N GLY A 93 -12.51 20.31 -20.06
CA GLY A 93 -11.46 20.68 -19.10
C GLY A 93 -11.86 20.58 -17.62
N LEU A 94 -13.11 20.18 -17.32
CA LEU A 94 -13.61 20.11 -15.93
C LEU A 94 -12.84 19.13 -15.03
N GLY A 95 -12.32 18.04 -15.61
CA GLY A 95 -11.44 17.12 -14.87
C GLY A 95 -10.14 17.78 -14.42
N THR A 96 -9.60 18.69 -15.22
CA THR A 96 -8.42 19.49 -14.85
C THR A 96 -8.76 20.43 -13.68
N VAL A 97 -9.86 21.16 -13.79
CA VAL A 97 -10.33 22.06 -12.71
C VAL A 97 -10.54 21.28 -11.41
N LEU A 98 -11.20 20.12 -11.48
CA LEU A 98 -11.44 19.27 -10.30
C LEU A 98 -10.12 18.84 -9.62
N MET A 99 -9.13 18.39 -10.42
CA MET A 99 -7.84 17.93 -9.88
C MET A 99 -6.99 19.09 -9.35
N GLU A 100 -6.96 20.24 -10.01
CA GLU A 100 -6.26 21.43 -9.51
C GLU A 100 -6.83 21.87 -8.17
N LYS A 101 -8.16 21.96 -8.08
CA LYS A 101 -8.84 22.37 -6.85
C LYS A 101 -8.62 21.40 -5.69
N VAL A 102 -8.64 20.08 -5.94
CA VAL A 102 -8.36 19.12 -4.86
C VAL A 102 -6.92 19.21 -4.39
N VAL A 103 -5.94 19.41 -5.28
CA VAL A 103 -4.53 19.59 -4.87
C VAL A 103 -4.34 20.82 -4.01
N GLU A 104 -4.94 21.96 -4.41
CA GLU A 104 -4.95 23.20 -3.62
C GLU A 104 -5.52 22.95 -2.22
N GLN A 105 -6.67 22.27 -2.17
CA GLN A 105 -7.35 21.98 -0.91
C GLN A 105 -6.57 21.04 -0.01
N LEU A 106 -6.01 19.95 -0.55
CA LEU A 106 -5.20 19.02 0.23
C LEU A 106 -3.98 19.70 0.85
N LYS A 107 -3.33 20.61 0.12
CA LYS A 107 -2.23 21.42 0.66
C LYS A 107 -2.70 22.38 1.74
N SER A 108 -3.84 23.04 1.51
CA SER A 108 -4.47 23.96 2.49
C SER A 108 -4.88 23.23 3.77
N ASP A 109 -5.36 21.99 3.65
CA ASP A 109 -5.74 21.14 4.79
C ASP A 109 -4.50 20.55 5.51
N GLY A 110 -3.28 20.85 5.05
CA GLY A 110 -2.03 20.45 5.69
C GLY A 110 -1.58 19.02 5.34
N TYR A 111 -2.17 18.38 4.35
CA TYR A 111 -1.69 17.07 3.89
C TYR A 111 -0.38 17.19 3.13
N TYR A 112 0.53 16.25 3.38
CA TYR A 112 1.87 16.25 2.80
C TYR A 112 2.11 15.09 1.83
N LEU A 113 1.23 14.10 1.80
CA LEU A 113 1.34 12.92 0.93
C LEU A 113 -0.03 12.53 0.37
N SER A 114 -0.08 12.30 -0.95
CA SER A 114 -1.28 11.83 -1.63
C SER A 114 -0.98 10.64 -2.54
N ARG A 115 -1.94 9.74 -2.65
CA ARG A 115 -1.91 8.58 -3.52
C ARG A 115 -3.17 8.52 -4.37
N LEU A 116 -3.07 7.94 -5.56
CA LEU A 116 -4.21 7.54 -6.39
C LEU A 116 -3.85 6.34 -7.27
N GLY A 117 -4.87 5.71 -7.83
CA GLY A 117 -4.71 4.75 -8.92
C GLY A 117 -5.27 5.35 -10.21
N GLY A 118 -4.44 5.48 -11.27
CA GLY A 118 -4.96 6.12 -12.45
C GLY A 118 -4.07 6.11 -13.68
N TYR A 119 -4.54 6.83 -14.70
CA TYR A 119 -3.88 6.96 -15.99
C TYR A 119 -2.81 8.05 -15.94
N ARG A 120 -1.55 7.69 -16.10
CA ARG A 120 -0.39 8.55 -15.94
C ARG A 120 -0.47 9.85 -16.75
N PRO A 121 -0.76 9.85 -18.07
CA PRO A 121 -0.79 11.09 -18.86
C PRO A 121 -1.81 12.13 -18.37
N PHE A 122 -2.81 11.71 -17.60
CA PHE A 122 -3.73 12.64 -16.97
C PHE A 122 -3.22 13.15 -15.64
N TYR A 123 -2.80 12.26 -14.72
CA TYR A 123 -2.49 12.63 -13.35
C TYR A 123 -1.09 13.22 -13.14
N GLU A 124 -0.10 12.90 -14.01
CA GLU A 124 1.24 13.47 -13.89
C GLU A 124 1.27 14.99 -14.08
N ARG A 125 0.29 15.56 -14.82
CA ARG A 125 0.16 17.02 -15.01
C ARG A 125 -0.10 17.78 -13.71
N PHE A 126 -0.66 17.10 -12.71
CA PHE A 126 -0.94 17.65 -11.38
C PHE A 126 0.12 17.26 -10.36
N GLY A 127 1.11 16.48 -10.76
CA GLY A 127 2.28 16.14 -9.96
C GLY A 127 2.30 14.73 -9.38
N TRP A 128 1.33 13.86 -9.68
CA TRP A 128 1.45 12.44 -9.32
C TRP A 128 2.45 11.74 -10.22
N VAL A 129 3.28 10.90 -9.62
CA VAL A 129 4.26 10.08 -10.34
C VAL A 129 3.97 8.60 -10.11
N PRO A 130 4.21 7.71 -11.11
CA PRO A 130 4.06 6.28 -10.93
C PRO A 130 4.93 5.76 -9.80
N PHE A 131 4.38 4.84 -9.00
CA PHE A 131 5.05 4.28 -7.85
C PHE A 131 4.92 2.74 -7.83
N PRO A 132 5.96 1.98 -7.45
CA PRO A 132 5.93 0.54 -7.49
C PRO A 132 4.99 -0.07 -6.45
N ARG A 133 4.42 -1.23 -6.80
CA ARG A 133 3.76 -2.14 -5.86
C ARG A 133 4.66 -3.32 -5.59
N GLY A 134 4.76 -3.70 -4.33
CA GLY A 134 5.45 -4.91 -3.93
C GLY A 134 4.51 -6.11 -3.84
N SER A 135 5.00 -7.29 -4.15
CA SER A 135 4.36 -8.56 -3.88
C SER A 135 5.39 -9.68 -3.73
N ILE A 136 4.97 -10.77 -3.10
CA ILE A 136 5.68 -12.05 -3.18
C ILE A 136 4.86 -12.94 -4.10
N ASP A 137 5.48 -13.43 -5.17
CA ASP A 137 4.85 -14.35 -6.11
C ASP A 137 5.39 -15.77 -5.82
N PHE A 138 4.58 -16.62 -5.17
CA PHE A 138 4.93 -18.01 -4.93
C PHE A 138 4.72 -18.82 -6.20
N VAL A 139 5.76 -19.55 -6.61
CA VAL A 139 5.72 -20.48 -7.74
C VAL A 139 5.34 -21.86 -7.22
N LEU A 140 4.32 -22.47 -7.82
CA LEU A 140 3.83 -23.80 -7.43
C LEU A 140 4.38 -24.90 -8.34
N GLN A 141 5.03 -24.54 -9.46
CA GLN A 141 5.70 -25.49 -10.33
C GLN A 141 7.21 -25.24 -10.25
N GLY A 142 7.96 -26.26 -9.90
CA GLY A 142 9.41 -26.20 -9.80
C GLY A 142 10.10 -27.14 -10.79
N LEU A 143 11.24 -26.69 -11.36
CA LEU A 143 12.17 -27.55 -12.09
C LEU A 143 13.01 -28.32 -11.09
N THR A 144 13.07 -29.64 -11.22
CA THR A 144 14.08 -30.43 -10.53
C THR A 144 15.45 -30.20 -11.18
N SER A 145 16.53 -30.45 -10.45
CA SER A 145 17.91 -30.37 -10.96
C SER A 145 18.19 -31.26 -12.20
N ARG A 146 17.28 -32.16 -12.53
CA ARG A 146 17.36 -33.04 -13.70
C ARG A 146 16.38 -32.68 -14.81
N GLY A 147 15.78 -31.47 -14.78
CA GLY A 147 14.84 -30.99 -15.78
C GLY A 147 13.40 -31.54 -15.66
N GLY A 148 13.09 -32.25 -14.60
CA GLY A 148 11.73 -32.69 -14.28
C GLY A 148 10.95 -31.62 -13.52
N PHE A 149 9.63 -31.79 -13.42
CA PHE A 149 8.77 -30.92 -12.60
C PHE A 149 8.51 -31.57 -11.24
N THR A 150 8.55 -30.76 -10.18
CA THR A 150 8.10 -31.17 -8.86
C THR A 150 6.59 -31.17 -8.82
N ASP A 151 5.97 -32.26 -8.35
CA ASP A 151 4.54 -32.25 -8.00
C ASP A 151 4.36 -31.38 -6.74
N PRO A 152 3.76 -30.19 -6.87
CA PRO A 152 3.67 -29.26 -5.74
C PRO A 152 2.77 -29.78 -4.63
N VAL A 153 1.74 -30.59 -4.95
CA VAL A 153 0.82 -31.13 -3.95
C VAL A 153 1.55 -32.10 -3.03
N ARG A 154 2.43 -32.94 -3.57
CA ARG A 154 3.25 -33.86 -2.80
C ARG A 154 4.40 -33.16 -2.09
N PHE A 155 5.06 -32.23 -2.78
CA PHE A 155 6.18 -31.48 -2.22
C PHE A 155 5.78 -30.65 -0.99
N LEU A 156 4.59 -30.03 -1.03
CA LEU A 156 4.06 -29.20 0.06
C LEU A 156 3.29 -30.00 1.12
N GLU A 157 3.28 -31.32 1.05
CA GLU A 157 2.57 -32.15 2.02
C GLU A 157 3.37 -32.32 3.30
N ARG A 158 2.78 -31.93 4.43
CA ARG A 158 3.31 -32.12 5.80
C ARG A 158 2.14 -32.58 6.69
N PRO A 159 1.92 -33.90 6.80
CA PRO A 159 0.80 -34.41 7.61
C PRO A 159 0.82 -33.98 9.06
N GLU A 160 2.01 -33.87 9.64
CA GLU A 160 2.25 -33.47 11.02
C GLU A 160 1.84 -32.02 11.31
N GLU A 161 1.93 -31.13 10.34
CA GLU A 161 1.53 -29.72 10.50
C GLU A 161 0.01 -29.56 10.42
N LYS A 162 -0.67 -30.44 9.72
CA LYS A 162 -2.13 -30.35 9.48
C LYS A 162 -2.94 -30.36 10.78
N ALA A 163 -2.45 -31.02 11.81
CA ALA A 163 -3.10 -31.09 13.11
C ALA A 163 -3.23 -29.72 13.81
N TYR A 164 -2.38 -28.76 13.45
CA TYR A 164 -2.36 -27.42 14.02
C TYR A 164 -3.11 -26.39 13.17
N ILE A 165 -3.52 -26.74 11.95
CA ILE A 165 -4.13 -25.81 11.01
C ILE A 165 -5.65 -26.03 10.98
N ARG A 166 -6.39 -24.98 11.25
CA ARG A 166 -7.84 -24.94 11.13
C ARG A 166 -8.33 -23.69 10.41
N TRP A 167 -9.59 -23.68 10.06
CA TRP A 167 -10.21 -22.51 9.46
C TRP A 167 -10.37 -21.40 10.50
N TYR A 168 -10.24 -20.16 10.01
CA TYR A 168 -10.46 -18.95 10.79
C TYR A 168 -11.94 -18.85 11.20
N GLU A 169 -12.18 -18.53 12.46
CA GLU A 169 -13.48 -18.28 13.05
C GLU A 169 -13.49 -16.86 13.64
N GLY A 170 -14.15 -15.90 12.91
CA GLY A 170 -14.01 -14.49 13.21
C GLY A 170 -14.27 -14.08 14.65
N ARG A 171 -15.32 -14.65 15.30
CA ARG A 171 -15.63 -14.32 16.70
C ARG A 171 -14.59 -14.86 17.69
N ARG A 172 -13.89 -15.92 17.33
CA ARG A 172 -12.89 -16.58 18.19
C ARG A 172 -11.50 -16.00 18.00
N ASP A 173 -11.15 -15.69 16.74
CA ASP A 173 -9.76 -15.52 16.32
C ASP A 173 -9.38 -14.09 15.99
N ALA A 174 -10.37 -13.19 15.81
CA ALA A 174 -10.10 -11.84 15.33
C ALA A 174 -9.12 -11.06 16.21
N ASP A 175 -9.30 -11.10 17.52
CA ASP A 175 -8.43 -10.38 18.47
C ASP A 175 -6.99 -10.94 18.46
N ALA A 176 -6.84 -12.26 18.39
CA ALA A 176 -5.53 -12.90 18.27
C ALA A 176 -4.85 -12.52 16.94
N CYS A 177 -5.58 -12.51 15.83
CA CYS A 177 -5.06 -12.08 14.55
C CYS A 177 -4.65 -10.60 14.54
N VAL A 178 -5.42 -9.71 15.21
CA VAL A 178 -5.05 -8.30 15.40
C VAL A 178 -3.75 -8.17 16.19
N ALA A 179 -3.63 -8.92 17.27
CA ALA A 179 -2.41 -8.91 18.09
C ALA A 179 -1.18 -9.39 17.30
N LEU A 180 -1.33 -10.48 16.54
CA LEU A 180 -0.26 -10.99 15.66
C LEU A 180 0.07 -9.98 14.55
N TRP A 181 -0.93 -9.39 13.91
CA TRP A 181 -0.71 -8.34 12.91
C TRP A 181 0.13 -7.20 13.48
N ARG A 182 -0.25 -6.69 14.63
CA ARG A 182 0.44 -5.57 15.28
C ARG A 182 1.90 -5.92 15.59
N ALA A 183 2.13 -7.06 16.24
CA ALA A 183 3.48 -7.51 16.58
C ALA A 183 4.35 -7.78 15.33
N PHE A 184 3.77 -8.41 14.31
CA PHE A 184 4.46 -8.74 13.05
C PHE A 184 4.87 -7.52 12.25
N ASN A 185 4.07 -6.44 12.31
CA ASN A 185 4.29 -5.22 11.54
C ASN A 185 4.83 -4.06 12.38
N GLU A 186 5.17 -4.28 13.65
CA GLU A 186 5.75 -3.24 14.50
C GLU A 186 7.05 -2.70 13.89
N GLY A 187 7.11 -1.37 13.67
CA GLY A 187 8.25 -0.69 13.06
C GLY A 187 8.48 -1.00 11.58
N ARG A 188 7.63 -1.79 10.94
CA ARG A 188 7.77 -2.13 9.51
C ARG A 188 7.19 -1.01 8.65
N THR A 189 8.06 -0.38 7.89
CA THR A 189 7.69 0.70 6.95
C THR A 189 6.70 0.21 5.89
N GLY A 190 5.68 1.02 5.63
CA GLY A 190 4.61 0.70 4.69
C GLY A 190 3.46 -0.10 5.31
N ALA A 191 3.53 -0.52 6.58
CA ALA A 191 2.42 -1.20 7.25
C ALA A 191 1.32 -0.22 7.71
N ALA A 192 0.07 -0.67 7.78
CA ALA A 192 -0.98 0.06 8.48
C ALA A 192 -0.72 0.00 10.00
N PRO A 193 -0.98 1.06 10.77
CA PRO A 193 -0.78 1.03 12.22
C PRO A 193 -1.84 0.17 12.93
N ALA A 194 -3.01 0.01 12.31
CA ALA A 194 -4.10 -0.80 12.82
C ALA A 194 -4.79 -1.59 11.72
N ARG A 195 -5.36 -2.73 12.09
CA ARG A 195 -6.16 -3.56 11.21
C ARG A 195 -7.31 -4.20 11.97
N SER A 196 -8.43 -4.38 11.31
CA SER A 196 -9.56 -5.13 11.83
C SER A 196 -9.82 -6.38 10.98
N PHE A 197 -10.28 -7.43 11.60
CA PHE A 197 -10.64 -8.67 10.93
C PHE A 197 -12.14 -8.93 11.12
N GLY A 198 -12.81 -9.22 10.01
CA GLY A 198 -14.26 -9.43 10.01
C GLY A 198 -14.67 -10.71 10.75
N ALA A 199 -15.91 -10.73 11.26
CA ALA A 199 -16.50 -11.84 11.98
C ALA A 199 -16.86 -13.06 11.10
N GLY A 200 -16.55 -13.03 9.79
CA GLY A 200 -16.82 -14.14 8.87
C GLY A 200 -16.04 -15.39 9.21
N SER A 201 -16.65 -16.54 9.05
CA SER A 201 -16.07 -17.86 9.34
C SER A 201 -16.32 -18.85 8.19
N GLY A 202 -15.71 -20.02 8.25
CA GLY A 202 -16.01 -21.14 7.33
C GLY A 202 -15.37 -21.06 5.93
N ASN A 203 -14.39 -20.22 5.74
CA ASN A 203 -13.69 -20.13 4.46
C ASN A 203 -12.37 -20.92 4.51
N ARG A 204 -12.25 -21.96 3.71
CA ARG A 204 -11.05 -22.83 3.61
C ARG A 204 -9.76 -22.08 3.21
N TRP A 205 -9.89 -20.88 2.69
CA TRP A 205 -8.78 -20.03 2.28
C TRP A 205 -8.31 -19.07 3.38
N ARG A 206 -9.03 -19.05 4.50
CA ARG A 206 -8.64 -18.28 5.70
C ARG A 206 -8.33 -19.25 6.81
N VAL A 207 -7.06 -19.39 7.14
CA VAL A 207 -6.60 -20.37 8.12
C VAL A 207 -5.82 -19.71 9.24
N VAL A 208 -5.85 -20.38 10.39
CA VAL A 208 -4.99 -20.08 11.54
C VAL A 208 -4.19 -21.32 11.90
N TYR A 209 -2.96 -21.11 12.34
CA TYR A 209 -2.16 -22.11 13.02
C TYR A 209 -2.38 -21.97 14.52
N GLU A 210 -2.93 -23.01 15.15
CA GLU A 210 -3.20 -23.04 16.59
C GLU A 210 -2.38 -24.12 17.25
N LYS A 211 -1.68 -23.77 18.31
CA LYS A 211 -0.92 -24.71 19.14
C LYS A 211 -1.11 -24.34 20.62
N ASP A 212 -1.34 -25.35 21.44
CA ASP A 212 -1.57 -25.20 22.89
C ASP A 212 -2.70 -24.19 23.22
N GLY A 213 -3.78 -24.21 22.41
CA GLY A 213 -4.95 -23.34 22.58
C GLY A 213 -4.73 -21.88 22.16
N ALA A 214 -3.58 -21.53 21.59
CA ALA A 214 -3.26 -20.18 21.15
C ALA A 214 -3.02 -20.12 19.63
N VAL A 215 -3.59 -19.10 18.97
CA VAL A 215 -3.29 -18.77 17.57
C VAL A 215 -1.87 -18.20 17.49
N ARG A 216 -1.01 -18.82 16.69
CA ARG A 216 0.41 -18.46 16.53
C ARG A 216 0.69 -17.82 15.17
N ALA A 217 -0.14 -18.11 14.17
CA ALA A 217 -0.07 -17.48 12.85
C ALA A 217 -1.43 -17.54 12.16
N TYR A 218 -1.59 -16.72 11.15
CA TYR A 218 -2.73 -16.81 10.22
C TYR A 218 -2.29 -16.51 8.78
N VAL A 219 -3.05 -17.04 7.83
CA VAL A 219 -2.94 -16.74 6.40
C VAL A 219 -4.34 -16.58 5.82
N PHE A 220 -4.60 -15.43 5.20
CA PHE A 220 -5.86 -15.14 4.53
C PHE A 220 -5.64 -15.05 3.02
N ALA A 221 -6.27 -15.97 2.32
CA ALA A 221 -6.22 -16.06 0.88
C ALA A 221 -7.64 -16.03 0.29
N SER A 222 -7.72 -15.86 -1.01
CA SER A 222 -8.94 -15.99 -1.79
C SER A 222 -8.62 -16.50 -3.19
N PRO A 223 -9.47 -17.36 -3.77
CA PRO A 223 -9.44 -17.63 -5.20
C PRO A 223 -9.92 -16.38 -5.93
N ASN A 224 -9.19 -15.98 -6.98
CA ASN A 224 -9.53 -14.85 -7.82
C ASN A 224 -9.94 -15.39 -9.21
N GLY A 225 -10.99 -14.81 -9.78
CA GLY A 225 -11.45 -15.10 -11.13
C GLY A 225 -12.76 -15.91 -11.19
N PRO A 226 -13.50 -15.76 -12.26
CA PRO A 226 -14.72 -16.51 -12.47
C PRO A 226 -14.40 -18.00 -12.67
N PRO A 227 -15.22 -18.90 -12.12
CA PRO A 227 -14.99 -20.34 -12.16
C PRO A 227 -15.03 -20.97 -13.57
N HIS A 228 -15.25 -20.19 -14.60
CA HIS A 228 -15.49 -20.64 -15.97
C HIS A 228 -14.50 -20.13 -17.02
N THR A 229 -13.43 -19.42 -16.64
CA THR A 229 -12.39 -19.05 -17.59
C THR A 229 -11.39 -20.18 -17.76
N ARG A 230 -10.92 -20.43 -19.00
CA ARG A 230 -9.87 -21.41 -19.32
C ARG A 230 -8.47 -21.02 -18.81
N GLN A 231 -8.37 -19.94 -18.02
CA GLN A 231 -7.13 -19.53 -17.37
C GLN A 231 -6.96 -20.34 -16.09
N SER A 232 -5.73 -20.66 -15.76
CA SER A 232 -5.39 -21.32 -14.49
C SER A 232 -6.02 -20.56 -13.32
N PRO A 233 -6.58 -21.27 -12.32
CA PRO A 233 -7.18 -20.63 -11.17
C PRO A 233 -6.16 -19.69 -10.51
N ALA A 234 -6.51 -18.43 -10.39
CA ALA A 234 -5.69 -17.47 -9.67
C ALA A 234 -6.04 -17.50 -8.19
N VAL A 235 -5.04 -17.59 -7.33
CA VAL A 235 -5.18 -17.47 -5.87
C VAL A 235 -4.31 -16.32 -5.40
N SER A 236 -4.86 -15.50 -4.51
CA SER A 236 -4.08 -14.46 -3.86
C SER A 236 -4.13 -14.55 -2.35
N ILE A 237 -2.98 -14.32 -1.70
CA ILE A 237 -2.88 -14.12 -0.26
C ILE A 237 -2.99 -12.61 -0.01
N SER A 238 -4.03 -12.21 0.71
CA SER A 238 -4.28 -10.80 1.03
C SER A 238 -3.58 -10.38 2.31
N ASP A 239 -3.30 -11.33 3.21
CA ASP A 239 -2.76 -11.04 4.52
C ASP A 239 -2.20 -12.28 5.20
N ALA A 240 -1.11 -12.12 5.98
CA ALA A 240 -0.59 -13.14 6.88
C ALA A 240 0.30 -12.50 7.95
N ALA A 241 0.32 -13.10 9.13
CA ALA A 241 1.23 -12.73 10.20
C ALA A 241 1.48 -13.89 11.17
N CYS A 242 2.57 -13.77 11.93
CA CYS A 242 2.91 -14.65 13.07
C CYS A 242 3.57 -13.84 14.18
N ASP A 243 3.90 -14.51 15.28
CA ASP A 243 4.86 -13.97 16.24
C ASP A 243 6.21 -13.75 15.52
N PRO A 244 6.79 -12.54 15.53
CA PRO A 244 8.08 -12.28 14.86
C PRO A 244 9.26 -13.08 15.42
N LYS A 245 9.10 -13.67 16.61
CA LYS A 245 10.12 -14.52 17.23
C LYS A 245 10.04 -15.99 16.82
N ASP A 246 8.92 -16.40 16.19
CA ASP A 246 8.68 -17.78 15.78
C ASP A 246 7.99 -17.80 14.40
N GLY A 247 8.78 -17.99 13.36
CA GLY A 247 8.31 -18.04 11.97
C GLY A 247 7.71 -19.38 11.55
N GLN A 248 7.96 -20.47 12.29
CA GLN A 248 7.50 -21.81 11.92
C GLN A 248 5.97 -21.92 11.75
N PRO A 249 5.13 -21.33 12.60
CA PRO A 249 3.68 -21.32 12.40
C PRO A 249 3.24 -20.66 11.09
N LEU A 250 3.91 -19.57 10.69
CA LEU A 250 3.62 -18.90 9.41
C LEU A 250 4.04 -19.75 8.22
N GLU A 251 5.21 -20.37 8.29
CA GLU A 251 5.71 -21.30 7.29
C GLU A 251 4.70 -22.43 7.05
N ALA A 252 4.23 -23.09 8.11
CA ALA A 252 3.26 -24.18 8.05
C ALA A 252 1.91 -23.71 7.48
N ALA A 253 1.40 -22.56 7.91
CA ALA A 253 0.14 -22.01 7.41
C ALA A 253 0.23 -21.60 5.94
N LEU A 254 1.34 -20.96 5.51
CA LEU A 254 1.60 -20.65 4.10
C LEU A 254 1.66 -21.92 3.25
N ARG A 255 2.44 -22.92 3.68
CA ARG A 255 2.57 -24.20 2.98
C ARG A 255 1.21 -24.88 2.78
N TYR A 256 0.37 -24.87 3.82
CA TYR A 256 -0.99 -25.40 3.71
C TYR A 256 -1.80 -24.67 2.63
N VAL A 257 -1.83 -23.34 2.64
CA VAL A 257 -2.58 -22.55 1.65
C VAL A 257 -2.04 -22.74 0.25
N LEU A 258 -0.72 -22.75 0.08
CA LEU A 258 -0.08 -22.99 -1.22
C LEU A 258 -0.37 -24.40 -1.75
N ARG A 259 -0.41 -25.41 -0.87
CA ARG A 259 -0.85 -26.77 -1.24
C ARG A 259 -2.32 -26.77 -1.69
N GLN A 260 -3.22 -26.05 -1.00
CA GLN A 260 -4.61 -25.94 -1.46
C GLN A 260 -4.70 -25.26 -2.84
N ALA A 261 -3.88 -24.25 -3.10
CA ALA A 261 -3.81 -23.59 -4.40
C ALA A 261 -3.32 -24.56 -5.49
N ALA A 262 -2.31 -25.36 -5.20
CA ALA A 262 -1.84 -26.40 -6.12
C ALA A 262 -2.92 -27.48 -6.42
N ILE A 263 -3.68 -27.92 -5.41
CA ILE A 263 -4.77 -28.88 -5.57
C ILE A 263 -5.86 -28.37 -6.53
N VAL A 264 -6.15 -27.07 -6.53
CA VAL A 264 -7.11 -26.48 -7.47
C VAL A 264 -6.50 -26.12 -8.82
N GLY A 265 -5.22 -26.42 -9.05
CA GLY A 265 -4.53 -26.23 -10.32
C GLY A 265 -3.93 -24.83 -10.52
N ALA A 266 -3.72 -24.05 -9.47
CA ALA A 266 -3.00 -22.78 -9.57
C ALA A 266 -1.52 -23.02 -9.87
N GLU A 267 -0.95 -22.26 -10.79
CA GLU A 267 0.48 -22.32 -11.14
C GLU A 267 1.33 -21.39 -10.27
N SER A 268 0.70 -20.35 -9.73
CA SER A 268 1.32 -19.39 -8.84
C SER A 268 0.31 -18.78 -7.86
N VAL A 269 0.81 -18.21 -6.79
CA VAL A 269 0.01 -17.47 -5.80
C VAL A 269 0.65 -16.12 -5.56
N LYS A 270 -0.08 -15.04 -5.87
CA LYS A 270 0.35 -13.70 -5.57
C LYS A 270 0.02 -13.34 -4.14
N ALA A 271 1.01 -12.88 -3.38
CA ALA A 271 0.85 -12.58 -1.97
C ALA A 271 1.22 -11.12 -1.64
N ARG A 272 0.37 -10.47 -0.87
CA ARG A 272 0.66 -9.16 -0.27
C ARG A 272 1.38 -9.35 1.06
N LEU A 273 2.59 -9.86 0.97
CA LEU A 273 3.47 -10.12 2.12
C LEU A 273 4.65 -9.16 2.10
N PRO A 274 5.28 -8.89 3.25
CA PRO A 274 6.41 -7.98 3.31
C PRO A 274 7.57 -8.41 2.40
N LEU A 275 8.15 -7.43 1.69
CA LEU A 275 9.42 -7.57 0.98
C LEU A 275 10.57 -7.40 1.97
N ASP A 276 10.63 -8.29 2.94
CA ASP A 276 11.60 -8.27 4.03
C ASP A 276 12.53 -9.46 3.92
N PRO A 277 13.83 -9.26 3.64
CA PRO A 277 14.78 -10.36 3.54
C PRO A 277 14.82 -11.28 4.77
N ALA A 278 14.46 -10.77 5.96
CA ALA A 278 14.38 -11.59 7.18
C ALA A 278 13.26 -12.66 7.11
N LEU A 279 12.28 -12.49 6.20
CA LEU A 279 11.20 -13.46 6.00
C LEU A 279 11.46 -14.41 4.84
N TYR A 280 12.50 -14.20 4.04
CA TYR A 280 12.73 -15.00 2.82
C TYR A 280 12.99 -16.47 3.08
N ASP A 281 13.58 -16.82 4.22
CA ASP A 281 13.73 -18.21 4.61
C ASP A 281 12.37 -18.89 4.86
N ILE A 282 11.44 -18.19 5.52
CA ILE A 282 10.07 -18.67 5.72
C ILE A 282 9.37 -18.89 4.37
N TYR A 283 9.50 -17.93 3.43
CA TYR A 283 8.87 -18.04 2.13
C TYR A 283 9.46 -19.19 1.29
N ARG A 284 10.78 -19.40 1.37
CA ARG A 284 11.47 -20.50 0.70
C ARG A 284 11.02 -21.86 1.24
N GLU A 285 11.01 -22.03 2.56
CA GLU A 285 10.65 -23.31 3.20
C GLU A 285 9.15 -23.63 3.04
N ALA A 286 8.30 -22.61 2.93
CA ALA A 286 6.85 -22.77 2.73
C ALA A 286 6.44 -23.11 1.30
N SER A 287 7.31 -22.97 0.28
CA SER A 287 6.93 -23.00 -1.13
C SER A 287 7.85 -23.84 -2.01
N CYS A 288 7.46 -24.06 -3.26
CA CYS A 288 8.38 -24.60 -4.28
C CYS A 288 9.40 -23.56 -4.76
N GLY A 289 9.13 -22.30 -4.53
CA GLY A 289 9.94 -21.14 -4.85
C GLY A 289 9.13 -19.87 -4.74
N PHE A 290 9.80 -18.74 -4.61
CA PHE A 290 9.15 -17.43 -4.55
C PHE A 290 9.97 -16.37 -5.30
N ILE A 291 9.30 -15.33 -5.74
CA ILE A 291 9.89 -14.19 -6.45
C ILE A 291 9.40 -12.92 -5.74
N PRO A 292 10.29 -12.17 -5.07
CA PRO A 292 9.96 -10.83 -4.61
C PRO A 292 9.84 -9.91 -5.83
N THR A 293 8.70 -9.25 -5.97
CA THR A 293 8.39 -8.45 -7.16
C THR A 293 8.11 -7.01 -6.77
N LEU A 294 8.78 -6.06 -7.44
CA LEU A 294 8.39 -4.66 -7.49
C LEU A 294 7.85 -4.36 -8.88
N TRP A 295 6.56 -4.16 -8.99
CA TRP A 295 5.90 -3.88 -10.26
C TRP A 295 5.50 -2.40 -10.35
N GLN A 296 5.86 -1.76 -11.44
CA GLN A 296 5.49 -0.38 -11.75
C GLN A 296 5.06 -0.30 -13.23
N SER A 297 3.87 0.25 -13.48
CA SER A 297 3.39 0.49 -14.84
C SER A 297 3.95 1.79 -15.39
N SER A 298 4.32 1.79 -16.66
CA SER A 298 4.68 3.02 -17.40
C SER A 298 3.46 3.89 -17.73
N GLU A 299 2.27 3.29 -17.78
CA GLU A 299 1.03 3.96 -18.17
C GLU A 299 0.25 4.54 -16.98
N GLY A 300 0.65 4.22 -15.74
CA GLY A 300 -0.03 4.67 -14.53
C GLY A 300 -0.21 3.55 -13.50
N GLY A 301 -1.44 3.33 -13.06
CA GLY A 301 -1.73 2.43 -11.95
C GLY A 301 -1.49 3.13 -10.61
N ASN A 302 -0.69 2.56 -9.72
CA ASN A 302 -0.36 3.19 -8.45
C ASN A 302 0.54 4.42 -8.66
N MET A 303 0.07 5.57 -8.22
CA MET A 303 0.78 6.85 -8.34
C MET A 303 0.73 7.59 -7.02
N MET A 304 1.76 8.41 -6.75
CA MET A 304 1.83 9.22 -5.54
C MET A 304 2.38 10.61 -5.81
N GLN A 305 2.06 11.53 -4.88
CA GLN A 305 2.51 12.90 -4.89
C GLN A 305 2.94 13.31 -3.47
N VAL A 306 4.13 13.88 -3.36
CA VAL A 306 4.54 14.63 -2.17
C VAL A 306 3.96 16.03 -2.30
N LEU A 307 3.00 16.37 -1.45
CA LEU A 307 2.32 17.67 -1.42
C LEU A 307 3.14 18.71 -0.66
N SER A 308 3.87 18.28 0.41
CA SER A 308 4.83 19.09 1.15
C SER A 308 6.01 18.20 1.57
N LEU A 309 7.21 18.56 1.14
CA LEU A 309 8.45 17.92 1.59
C LEU A 309 8.67 18.13 3.08
N ARG A 310 8.52 19.37 3.54
CA ARG A 310 8.69 19.72 4.95
C ARG A 310 7.71 18.93 5.82
N GLY A 311 6.43 18.97 5.51
CA GLY A 311 5.41 18.26 6.29
C GLY A 311 5.63 16.74 6.34
N LEU A 312 6.10 16.13 5.25
CA LEU A 312 6.45 14.70 5.23
C LEU A 312 7.63 14.42 6.17
N LEU A 313 8.70 15.23 6.10
CA LEU A 313 9.88 15.03 6.94
C LEU A 313 9.60 15.30 8.42
N GLU A 314 8.81 16.32 8.74
CA GLU A 314 8.34 16.60 10.11
C GLU A 314 7.51 15.43 10.68
N ALA A 315 6.66 14.84 9.86
CA ALA A 315 5.84 13.68 10.28
C ALA A 315 6.68 12.44 10.64
N ILE A 316 7.89 12.30 10.10
CA ILE A 316 8.80 11.17 10.36
C ILE A 316 10.07 11.57 11.13
N GLU A 317 10.18 12.80 11.60
CA GLU A 317 11.40 13.36 12.24
C GLU A 317 11.90 12.48 13.39
N CYS A 318 11.00 12.02 14.25
CA CYS A 318 11.36 11.15 15.37
C CYS A 318 11.99 9.83 14.92
N GLU A 319 11.55 9.27 13.79
CA GLU A 319 12.14 8.06 13.22
C GLU A 319 13.49 8.34 12.59
N LEU A 320 13.65 9.46 11.86
CA LEU A 320 14.92 9.86 11.28
C LEU A 320 15.99 10.11 12.36
N ALA A 321 15.62 10.80 13.44
CA ALA A 321 16.49 11.01 14.59
C ALA A 321 16.90 9.70 15.26
N ALA A 322 15.94 8.76 15.47
CA ALA A 322 16.23 7.45 16.04
C ALA A 322 17.20 6.63 15.18
N ARG A 323 17.09 6.72 13.86
CA ARG A 323 18.02 6.05 12.92
C ARG A 323 19.43 6.63 13.00
N LEU A 324 19.57 7.95 13.09
CA LEU A 324 20.87 8.62 13.26
C LEU A 324 21.53 8.22 14.57
N GLN A 325 20.76 8.17 15.66
CA GLN A 325 21.24 7.69 16.97
C GLN A 325 21.68 6.25 16.91
N ALA A 326 20.87 5.35 16.30
CA ALA A 326 21.21 3.93 16.17
C ALA A 326 22.47 3.71 15.33
N ALA A 327 22.66 4.53 14.30
CA ALA A 327 23.84 4.51 13.45
C ALA A 327 25.07 5.19 14.09
N GLN A 328 24.94 5.81 15.27
CA GLN A 328 25.97 6.64 15.92
C GLN A 328 26.58 7.65 14.93
N HIS A 329 25.71 8.28 14.12
CA HIS A 329 26.14 9.16 13.05
C HIS A 329 26.82 10.43 13.61
N ALA A 330 27.95 10.81 13.03
CA ALA A 330 28.64 12.05 13.37
C ALA A 330 27.76 13.27 13.02
N PRO A 331 27.93 14.43 13.70
CA PRO A 331 27.25 15.66 13.32
C PRO A 331 27.43 15.99 11.83
N GLY A 332 26.37 16.47 11.20
CA GLY A 332 26.38 16.79 9.77
C GLY A 332 25.05 17.36 9.31
N ALA A 333 25.02 17.83 8.08
CA ALA A 333 23.79 18.35 7.49
C ALA A 333 23.71 18.00 6.00
N VAL A 334 22.47 17.96 5.47
CA VAL A 334 22.19 17.82 4.05
C VAL A 334 20.96 18.64 3.67
N ASP A 335 21.01 19.32 2.55
CA ASP A 335 19.90 20.04 1.97
C ASP A 335 19.21 19.15 0.95
N LEU A 336 17.94 18.76 1.19
CA LEU A 336 17.13 17.98 0.27
C LEU A 336 16.24 18.91 -0.56
N CYS A 337 16.29 18.75 -1.88
CA CYS A 337 15.49 19.53 -2.82
C CYS A 337 14.54 18.58 -3.58
N VAL A 338 13.24 18.82 -3.45
CA VAL A 338 12.20 18.10 -4.18
C VAL A 338 11.25 19.11 -4.82
N ARG A 339 11.20 19.13 -6.14
CA ARG A 339 10.46 20.16 -6.91
C ARG A 339 10.95 21.58 -6.54
N SER A 340 10.07 22.39 -5.95
CA SER A 340 10.37 23.78 -5.55
C SER A 340 10.68 23.94 -4.06
N GLU A 341 10.54 22.85 -3.27
CA GLU A 341 10.80 22.87 -1.83
C GLU A 341 12.21 22.39 -1.53
N SER A 342 12.86 22.99 -0.53
CA SER A 342 14.11 22.52 0.03
C SER A 342 14.04 22.51 1.55
N VAL A 343 14.57 21.44 2.16
CA VAL A 343 14.63 21.24 3.61
C VAL A 343 16.02 20.77 3.99
N ARG A 344 16.60 21.44 4.97
CA ARG A 344 17.88 21.06 5.56
C ARG A 344 17.64 20.11 6.73
N LEU A 345 18.21 18.91 6.65
CA LEU A 345 18.34 18.00 7.76
C LEU A 345 19.69 18.31 8.45
N ALA A 346 19.64 18.83 9.66
CA ALA A 346 20.84 19.17 10.45
C ALA A 346 20.89 18.29 11.70
N TRP A 347 21.90 17.44 11.80
CA TRP A 347 22.15 16.55 12.93
C TRP A 347 23.34 17.07 13.74
N ASP A 348 23.18 17.32 15.03
CA ASP A 348 24.25 17.82 15.92
C ASP A 348 24.99 16.70 16.68
N GLY A 349 24.55 15.43 16.51
CA GLY A 349 25.04 14.26 17.24
C GLY A 349 24.05 13.77 18.31
N ALA A 350 23.01 14.53 18.61
CA ALA A 350 21.98 14.22 19.61
C ALA A 350 20.56 14.50 19.09
N GLU A 351 20.36 15.62 18.39
CA GLU A 351 19.06 16.08 17.91
C GLU A 351 19.10 16.34 16.41
N LEU A 352 18.00 16.03 15.74
CA LEU A 352 17.76 16.34 14.32
C LEU A 352 16.90 17.61 14.25
N ALA A 353 17.37 18.61 13.50
CA ALA A 353 16.59 19.81 13.21
C ALA A 353 16.24 19.86 11.71
N LEU A 354 14.99 20.20 11.41
CA LEU A 354 14.50 20.46 10.07
C LEU A 354 14.42 21.97 9.82
N LEU A 355 15.36 22.49 9.04
CA LEU A 355 15.50 23.92 8.77
C LEU A 355 15.12 24.25 7.32
N GLU A 356 15.08 25.53 6.97
CA GLU A 356 14.99 25.93 5.56
C GLU A 356 16.28 25.55 4.84
N GLY A 357 16.13 24.82 3.72
CA GLY A 357 17.27 24.29 2.97
C GLY A 357 17.71 25.20 1.84
N ASP A 358 18.96 25.02 1.40
CA ASP A 358 19.50 25.66 0.20
C ASP A 358 18.98 24.94 -1.05
N LYS A 359 18.60 25.69 -2.09
CA LYS A 359 18.19 25.15 -3.38
C LYS A 359 19.32 24.52 -4.20
N GLY A 360 20.55 24.73 -3.82
CA GLY A 360 21.74 24.09 -4.39
C GLY A 360 22.07 22.71 -3.83
N GLY A 361 21.25 22.18 -2.91
CA GLY A 361 21.46 20.90 -2.27
C GLY A 361 21.17 19.69 -3.15
N VAL A 362 20.93 18.54 -2.53
CA VAL A 362 20.69 17.25 -3.20
C VAL A 362 19.30 17.23 -3.83
N HIS A 363 19.23 17.26 -5.14
CA HIS A 363 17.98 17.20 -5.90
C HIS A 363 17.50 15.76 -6.07
N ILE A 364 16.25 15.50 -5.66
CA ILE A 364 15.63 14.18 -5.71
C ILE A 364 14.25 14.27 -6.36
N GLY A 365 13.94 13.35 -7.28
CA GLY A 365 12.59 13.19 -7.78
C GLY A 365 11.63 12.70 -6.69
N GLN A 366 10.34 13.01 -6.78
CA GLN A 366 9.37 12.57 -5.79
C GLN A 366 9.33 11.05 -5.64
N ASP A 367 9.41 10.31 -6.75
CA ASP A 367 9.46 8.85 -6.75
C ASP A 367 10.73 8.34 -6.04
N GLY A 368 11.87 9.00 -6.26
CA GLY A 368 13.14 8.71 -5.61
C GLY A 368 13.06 8.94 -4.10
N LEU A 369 12.55 10.10 -3.67
CA LEU A 369 12.33 10.39 -2.26
C LEU A 369 11.47 9.31 -1.58
N MET A 370 10.34 8.96 -2.18
CA MET A 370 9.46 7.97 -1.57
C MET A 370 10.05 6.56 -1.58
N LYS A 371 10.85 6.19 -2.59
CA LYS A 371 11.59 4.93 -2.56
C LYS A 371 12.60 4.89 -1.42
N MET A 372 13.26 6.02 -1.10
CA MET A 372 14.14 6.14 0.07
C MET A 372 13.35 6.07 1.38
N VAL A 373 12.32 6.89 1.53
CA VAL A 373 11.47 6.93 2.75
C VAL A 373 10.91 5.55 3.08
N LEU A 374 10.51 4.79 2.05
CA LEU A 374 9.97 3.44 2.20
C LEU A 374 11.05 2.35 2.25
N GLY A 375 12.33 2.70 2.12
CA GLY A 375 13.43 1.73 2.15
C GLY A 375 13.50 0.80 0.94
N LEU A 376 12.89 1.18 -0.19
CA LEU A 376 12.83 0.37 -1.41
C LEU A 376 14.07 0.52 -2.31
N ALA A 377 14.82 1.61 -2.18
CA ALA A 377 15.99 1.87 -2.98
C ALA A 377 17.09 2.53 -2.13
N PRO A 378 18.37 2.18 -2.37
CA PRO A 378 19.48 2.88 -1.75
C PRO A 378 19.62 4.31 -2.30
N VAL A 379 20.22 5.19 -1.51
CA VAL A 379 20.41 6.62 -1.83
C VAL A 379 21.07 6.80 -3.21
N GLU A 380 22.07 5.99 -3.52
CA GLU A 380 22.87 6.08 -4.74
C GLU A 380 22.08 5.82 -6.04
N GLN A 381 20.92 5.16 -5.94
CA GLN A 381 20.05 4.92 -7.09
C GLN A 381 19.11 6.08 -7.38
N VAL A 382 18.86 6.95 -6.40
CA VAL A 382 17.78 7.95 -6.48
C VAL A 382 18.27 9.38 -6.26
N ALA A 383 19.45 9.56 -5.73
CA ALA A 383 20.05 10.86 -5.44
C ALA A 383 21.55 10.90 -5.84
N GLN A 384 21.99 12.06 -6.29
CA GLN A 384 23.42 12.34 -6.47
C GLN A 384 23.88 13.09 -5.22
N ALA A 385 24.48 12.37 -4.29
CA ALA A 385 25.04 12.90 -3.06
C ALA A 385 26.41 12.26 -2.81
N ASP A 386 27.35 13.03 -2.33
CA ASP A 386 28.72 12.57 -2.11
C ASP A 386 29.15 12.72 -0.64
N GLY A 387 30.17 11.96 -0.25
CA GLY A 387 30.85 12.12 1.03
C GLY A 387 29.92 12.07 2.25
N ALA A 388 29.93 13.15 3.06
CA ALA A 388 29.18 13.24 4.31
C ALA A 388 27.66 13.31 4.09
N GLU A 389 27.20 13.97 3.03
CA GLU A 389 25.78 14.05 2.68
C GLU A 389 25.19 12.69 2.36
N ALA A 390 25.87 11.90 1.52
CA ALA A 390 25.45 10.53 1.21
C ALA A 390 25.46 9.64 2.45
N ALA A 391 26.42 9.82 3.35
CA ALA A 391 26.48 9.07 4.61
C ALA A 391 25.28 9.39 5.51
N LEU A 392 24.93 10.65 5.65
CA LEU A 392 23.77 11.09 6.44
C LEU A 392 22.47 10.55 5.81
N LEU A 393 22.31 10.69 4.50
CA LEU A 393 21.12 10.16 3.79
C LEU A 393 20.98 8.66 3.93
N ARG A 394 22.05 7.87 3.84
CA ARG A 394 22.02 6.42 4.10
C ARG A 394 21.61 6.08 5.52
N ALA A 395 22.02 6.89 6.50
CA ALA A 395 21.65 6.67 7.89
C ALA A 395 20.17 6.95 8.15
N VAL A 396 19.62 8.04 7.59
CA VAL A 396 18.18 8.38 7.76
C VAL A 396 17.25 7.55 6.87
N PHE A 397 17.70 7.13 5.68
CA PHE A 397 16.92 6.34 4.71
C PHE A 397 17.59 5.02 4.36
N PRO A 398 17.76 4.09 5.32
CA PRO A 398 18.36 2.79 5.04
C PRO A 398 17.41 1.95 4.15
N VAL A 399 18.00 1.11 3.31
CA VAL A 399 17.22 0.04 2.66
C VAL A 399 16.75 -0.92 3.72
N GLN A 400 15.46 -1.23 3.73
CA GLN A 400 14.83 -2.04 4.76
C GLN A 400 13.69 -2.88 4.19
N GLY A 401 13.28 -3.90 4.94
CA GLY A 401 12.09 -4.66 4.60
C GLY A 401 10.83 -3.81 4.72
N THR A 402 9.98 -3.89 3.71
CA THR A 402 8.74 -3.09 3.64
C THR A 402 7.51 -3.96 3.63
N ALA A 403 6.44 -3.50 4.27
CA ALA A 403 5.11 -4.05 4.05
C ALA A 403 4.58 -3.61 2.68
N THR A 404 3.91 -4.52 1.99
CA THR A 404 3.41 -4.27 0.63
C THR A 404 1.93 -3.86 0.60
N GLY A 405 1.25 -3.92 1.74
CA GLY A 405 -0.21 -3.89 1.82
C GLY A 405 -0.88 -2.53 1.66
N ILE A 406 -0.15 -1.43 1.88
CA ILE A 406 -0.74 -0.07 1.92
C ILE A 406 -0.85 0.57 0.55
N TRP A 407 -0.13 0.05 -0.39
CA TRP A 407 -0.08 0.63 -1.72
C TRP A 407 -1.11 0.02 -2.67
N GLY A 408 -2.10 -0.70 -2.15
CA GLY A 408 -3.04 -1.47 -2.91
C GLY A 408 -4.34 -1.69 -2.77
#